data_83da7f0a3168e0642dff1e5ebc14ba0d
#
_entry.id   83da7f0a3168e0642dff1e5ebc14ba0d
#
_cell.length_a   1.000
_cell.length_b   1.000
_cell.length_c   1.000
_cell.angle_alpha   90.00
_cell.angle_beta   90.00
_cell.angle_gamma   90.00
#
_symmetry.space_group_name_H-M   'P 1'
#
loop_
_entity.id
_entity.type
_entity.pdbx_description
1 polymer ?
#
loop_
_entity_poly.entity_id
_entity_poly.type
_entity_poly.pdbx_seq_one_letter_code
_entity_poly.pdbx_strand_id
1 'polypeptide(L)'
;TCLGMPGSLPVVNATGVESAIKIGLALHCEIAEWCRFARKNYFYPDMPKNFQTSQYDEPLCTDGYLDVLVEGEVVRIPIERVHLEEDTGKTLHVGGATGRIHGASHSLVDYNRAGIPLVEIVTKPVVGTGARPAEVAKAYVAELRDVLRGLGVSDVKMEQGSLRCDVNVSLNRPGEEWGTRSETKNVNSLRSVERAVRSEVERQAELLRRGERVVQETRHFHEDTG
;
A
#
# COMPACT_ATOMS: atom_id res chain seq x y z
N THR A 1 11.67 -10.91 19.67
CA THR A 1 10.51 -10.99 18.74
C THR A 1 10.96 -11.32 17.33
N CYS A 2 12.03 -10.72 16.83
CA CYS A 2 12.54 -10.99 15.47
C CYS A 2 12.88 -12.47 15.23
N LEU A 3 13.29 -13.19 16.27
CA LEU A 3 13.57 -14.62 16.24
C LEU A 3 12.32 -15.51 16.39
N GLY A 4 11.15 -14.92 16.58
CA GLY A 4 9.90 -15.67 16.76
C GLY A 4 9.83 -16.50 18.03
N MET A 5 10.54 -16.09 19.09
CA MET A 5 10.52 -16.80 20.37
C MET A 5 9.11 -16.87 20.94
N PRO A 6 8.63 -18.05 21.37
CA PRO A 6 7.30 -18.20 21.92
C PRO A 6 7.06 -17.26 23.13
N GLY A 7 5.88 -16.64 23.16
CA GLY A 7 5.48 -15.71 24.23
C GLY A 7 6.10 -14.32 24.17
N SER A 8 7.05 -14.08 23.26
CA SER A 8 7.60 -12.74 23.06
C SER A 8 6.63 -11.85 22.29
N LEU A 9 6.31 -10.69 22.87
CA LEU A 9 5.56 -9.63 22.19
C LEU A 9 6.50 -8.50 21.78
N PRO A 10 6.33 -7.91 20.59
CA PRO A 10 7.12 -6.78 20.16
C PRO A 10 6.84 -5.54 21.02
N VAL A 11 7.86 -4.71 21.19
CA VAL A 11 7.75 -3.38 21.77
C VAL A 11 7.94 -2.38 20.66
N VAL A 12 7.00 -1.42 20.54
CA VAL A 12 7.06 -0.39 19.51
C VAL A 12 8.22 0.58 19.74
N ASN A 13 8.93 0.94 18.69
CA ASN A 13 9.98 1.94 18.74
C ASN A 13 9.37 3.34 18.83
N ALA A 14 9.78 4.15 19.80
CA ALA A 14 9.30 5.51 19.99
C ALA A 14 9.50 6.38 18.73
N THR A 15 10.62 6.26 18.04
CA THR A 15 10.88 6.96 16.78
C THR A 15 9.87 6.59 15.69
N GLY A 16 9.42 5.33 15.66
CA GLY A 16 8.35 4.88 14.75
C GLY A 16 7.02 5.57 15.04
N VAL A 17 6.66 5.73 16.32
CA VAL A 17 5.45 6.44 16.74
C VAL A 17 5.53 7.92 16.38
N GLU A 18 6.65 8.59 16.67
CA GLU A 18 6.87 9.99 16.31
C GLU A 18 6.80 10.22 14.81
N SER A 19 7.39 9.34 14.02
CA SER A 19 7.33 9.38 12.56
C SER A 19 5.89 9.23 12.05
N ALA A 20 5.11 8.32 12.61
CA ALA A 20 3.71 8.13 12.24
C ALA A 20 2.87 9.37 12.58
N ILE A 21 3.11 10.01 13.73
CA ILE A 21 2.44 11.27 14.11
C ILE A 21 2.79 12.39 13.12
N LYS A 22 4.08 12.54 12.76
CA LYS A 22 4.52 13.51 11.75
C LYS A 22 3.80 13.30 10.42
N ILE A 23 3.68 12.06 9.97
CA ILE A 23 2.96 11.72 8.75
C ILE A 23 1.48 12.10 8.88
N GLY A 24 0.83 11.71 9.98
CA GLY A 24 -0.56 12.03 10.24
C GLY A 24 -0.84 13.54 10.22
N LEU A 25 0.01 14.34 10.86
CA LEU A 25 -0.10 15.80 10.86
C LEU A 25 0.10 16.38 9.45
N ALA A 26 1.08 15.91 8.69
CA ALA A 26 1.32 16.37 7.31
C ALA A 26 0.17 16.01 6.37
N LEU A 27 -0.56 14.93 6.65
CA LEU A 27 -1.75 14.49 5.90
C LEU A 27 -3.06 15.02 6.51
N HIS A 28 -2.99 16.02 7.38
CA HIS A 28 -4.15 16.67 8.01
C HIS A 28 -5.09 15.70 8.74
N CYS A 29 -4.53 14.62 9.27
CA CYS A 29 -5.28 13.64 10.04
C CYS A 29 -5.56 14.12 11.48
N GLU A 30 -6.61 13.59 12.07
CA GLU A 30 -6.82 13.61 13.50
C GLU A 30 -5.90 12.57 14.17
N ILE A 31 -5.20 12.98 15.22
CA ILE A 31 -4.35 12.08 16.00
C ILE A 31 -5.16 11.53 17.16
N ALA A 32 -5.23 10.22 17.27
CA ALA A 32 -5.96 9.55 18.35
C ALA A 32 -5.27 9.79 19.70
N GLU A 33 -6.06 10.04 20.74
CA GLU A 33 -5.56 10.10 22.13
C GLU A 33 -5.15 8.72 22.63
N TRP A 34 -5.73 7.68 22.04
CA TRP A 34 -5.51 6.30 22.40
C TRP A 34 -5.56 5.39 21.17
N CYS A 35 -4.64 4.45 21.07
CA CYS A 35 -4.57 3.47 20.00
C CYS A 35 -4.06 2.13 20.55
N ARG A 36 -4.29 1.07 19.81
CA ARG A 36 -3.91 -0.28 20.22
C ARG A 36 -3.42 -1.10 19.04
N PHE A 37 -2.40 -1.92 19.31
CA PHE A 37 -1.98 -2.97 18.40
C PHE A 37 -2.80 -4.24 18.61
N ALA A 38 -3.27 -4.83 17.53
CA ALA A 38 -3.82 -6.17 17.46
C ALA A 38 -2.81 -7.12 16.81
N ARG A 39 -3.02 -8.42 16.96
CA ARG A 39 -2.23 -9.44 16.29
C ARG A 39 -2.97 -9.94 15.06
N LYS A 40 -2.40 -9.70 13.88
CA LYS A 40 -2.87 -10.22 12.61
C LYS A 40 -2.12 -11.52 12.31
N ASN A 41 -2.79 -12.64 12.40
CA ASN A 41 -2.18 -13.93 12.11
C ASN A 41 -1.72 -14.00 10.66
N TYR A 42 -0.47 -14.38 10.47
CA TYR A 42 0.19 -14.42 9.17
C TYR A 42 1.23 -15.54 9.17
N PHE A 43 0.84 -16.70 8.65
CA PHE A 43 1.67 -17.89 8.61
C PHE A 43 2.42 -17.96 7.29
N TYR A 44 3.57 -17.30 7.25
CA TYR A 44 4.41 -17.31 6.06
C TYR A 44 5.91 -17.29 6.48
N PRO A 45 6.82 -17.83 5.66
CA PRO A 45 8.24 -17.94 6.04
C PRO A 45 8.92 -16.64 6.41
N ASP A 46 8.48 -15.50 5.87
CA ASP A 46 9.03 -14.17 6.14
C ASP A 46 8.52 -13.53 7.45
N MET A 47 7.60 -14.21 8.16
CA MET A 47 7.07 -13.79 9.46
C MET A 47 7.40 -14.82 10.53
N PRO A 48 8.56 -14.70 11.20
CA PRO A 48 9.06 -15.76 12.08
C PRO A 48 8.18 -16.04 13.30
N LYS A 49 7.41 -15.06 13.78
CA LYS A 49 6.50 -15.22 14.92
C LYS A 49 5.05 -15.53 14.52
N ASN A 50 4.77 -15.73 13.23
CA ASN A 50 3.47 -16.09 12.67
C ASN A 50 2.34 -15.09 12.90
N PHE A 51 2.64 -13.87 13.31
CA PHE A 51 1.70 -12.77 13.39
C PHE A 51 2.40 -11.44 13.15
N GLN A 52 1.63 -10.50 12.65
CA GLN A 52 2.03 -9.10 12.46
C GLN A 52 1.24 -8.25 13.45
N THR A 53 1.90 -7.39 14.18
CA THR A 53 1.21 -6.37 14.98
C THR A 53 0.73 -5.25 14.06
N SER A 54 -0.51 -4.81 14.26
CA SER A 54 -1.11 -3.76 13.43
C SER A 54 -2.13 -2.98 14.24
N GLN A 55 -2.22 -1.67 13.98
CA GLN A 55 -3.25 -0.79 14.53
C GLN A 55 -4.49 -0.67 13.62
N TYR A 56 -4.72 -1.63 12.75
CA TYR A 56 -5.78 -1.58 11.73
C TYR A 56 -7.14 -1.18 12.29
N ASP A 57 -7.56 -1.75 13.42
CA ASP A 57 -8.88 -1.50 14.04
C ASP A 57 -8.92 -0.20 14.84
N GLU A 58 -7.81 0.19 15.44
CA GLU A 58 -7.70 1.34 16.34
C GLU A 58 -6.47 2.17 15.95
N PRO A 59 -6.53 2.83 14.78
CA PRO A 59 -5.39 3.52 14.18
C PRO A 59 -4.97 4.76 14.95
N LEU A 60 -3.69 5.10 14.84
CA LEU A 60 -3.13 6.31 15.43
C LEU A 60 -3.70 7.59 14.77
N CYS A 61 -3.94 7.58 13.47
CA CYS A 61 -4.40 8.74 12.74
C CYS A 61 -5.58 8.39 11.83
N THR A 62 -6.55 9.31 11.72
CA THR A 62 -7.76 9.14 10.90
C THR A 62 -8.16 10.42 10.19
N ASP A 63 -8.97 10.28 9.15
CA ASP A 63 -9.73 11.38 8.52
C ASP A 63 -8.89 12.57 8.06
N GLY A 64 -7.86 12.31 7.28
CA GLY A 64 -7.02 13.33 6.68
C GLY A 64 -7.27 13.54 5.20
N TYR A 65 -6.34 14.28 4.58
CA TYR A 65 -6.32 14.49 3.15
C TYR A 65 -4.93 14.91 2.66
N LEU A 66 -4.70 14.74 1.36
CA LEU A 66 -3.55 15.28 0.64
C LEU A 66 -4.06 15.91 -0.65
N ASP A 67 -3.76 17.18 -0.86
CA ASP A 67 -4.07 17.88 -2.10
C ASP A 67 -2.93 17.69 -3.10
N VAL A 68 -3.27 17.25 -4.31
CA VAL A 68 -2.32 17.01 -5.39
C VAL A 68 -2.69 17.80 -6.63
N LEU A 69 -1.69 18.20 -7.40
CA LEU A 69 -1.88 18.94 -8.65
C LEU A 69 -1.90 17.94 -9.82
N VAL A 70 -3.00 17.92 -10.56
CA VAL A 70 -3.17 17.07 -11.73
C VAL A 70 -3.60 17.96 -12.90
N GLU A 71 -2.75 18.06 -13.92
CA GLU A 71 -3.02 18.87 -15.12
C GLU A 71 -3.51 20.31 -14.82
N GLY A 72 -2.92 20.92 -13.79
CA GLY A 72 -3.26 22.29 -13.38
C GLY A 72 -4.46 22.41 -12.43
N GLU A 73 -5.12 21.33 -12.10
CA GLU A 73 -6.22 21.30 -11.14
C GLU A 73 -5.80 20.64 -9.81
N VAL A 74 -6.28 21.19 -8.71
CA VAL A 74 -6.08 20.59 -7.39
C VAL A 74 -7.11 19.49 -7.17
N VAL A 75 -6.62 18.28 -6.90
CA VAL A 75 -7.44 17.12 -6.56
C VAL A 75 -7.16 16.74 -5.12
N ARG A 76 -8.21 16.70 -4.30
CA ARG A 76 -8.11 16.28 -2.91
C ARG A 76 -8.24 14.78 -2.79
N ILE A 77 -7.21 14.15 -2.22
CA ILE A 77 -7.19 12.73 -1.93
C ILE A 77 -7.54 12.53 -0.45
N PRO A 78 -8.71 11.99 -0.13
CA PRO A 78 -9.11 11.77 1.26
C PRO A 78 -8.32 10.59 1.84
N ILE A 79 -7.82 10.75 3.06
CA ILE A 79 -7.09 9.73 3.82
C ILE A 79 -8.02 9.12 4.84
N GLU A 80 -8.16 7.81 4.82
CA GLU A 80 -8.95 7.04 5.79
C GLU A 80 -8.23 6.95 7.12
N ARG A 81 -6.97 6.49 7.09
CA ARG A 81 -6.14 6.30 8.26
C ARG A 81 -4.67 6.25 7.94
N VAL A 82 -3.88 6.53 8.96
CA VAL A 82 -2.44 6.27 9.01
C VAL A 82 -2.19 5.46 10.27
N HIS A 83 -1.66 4.27 10.15
CA HIS A 83 -1.41 3.40 11.29
C HIS A 83 -0.07 2.69 11.23
N LEU A 84 0.40 2.28 12.41
CA LEU A 84 1.62 1.52 12.56
C LEU A 84 1.38 0.02 12.42
N GLU A 85 2.32 -0.61 11.79
CA GLU A 85 2.51 -2.05 11.71
C GLU A 85 3.98 -2.39 11.92
N GLU A 86 4.32 -3.65 11.75
CA GLU A 86 5.70 -4.10 11.60
C GLU A 86 5.91 -4.73 10.23
N ASP A 87 7.09 -4.57 9.68
CA ASP A 87 7.42 -5.16 8.39
C ASP A 87 7.78 -6.65 8.53
N THR A 88 7.64 -7.37 7.45
CA THR A 88 8.04 -8.77 7.32
C THR A 88 9.51 -8.87 6.87
N GLY A 89 10.08 -10.05 6.92
CA GLY A 89 11.32 -10.36 6.24
C GLY A 89 11.18 -10.19 4.73
N LYS A 90 12.28 -10.30 4.02
CA LYS A 90 12.33 -10.21 2.55
C LYS A 90 12.60 -11.59 1.98
N THR A 91 11.75 -12.03 1.06
CA THR A 91 11.94 -13.30 0.35
C THR A 91 12.56 -13.05 -1.02
N LEU A 92 13.60 -13.80 -1.34
CA LEU A 92 14.29 -13.78 -2.62
C LEU A 92 14.10 -15.15 -3.29
N HIS A 93 13.59 -15.15 -4.51
CA HIS A 93 13.41 -16.37 -5.31
C HIS A 93 14.60 -16.56 -6.23
N VAL A 94 15.28 -17.72 -6.12
CA VAL A 94 16.55 -18.03 -6.81
C VAL A 94 16.34 -19.11 -7.86
N GLY A 95 17.05 -19.00 -8.98
CA GLY A 95 17.06 -20.01 -10.04
C GLY A 95 16.01 -19.83 -11.14
N GLY A 96 15.15 -18.83 -11.05
CA GLY A 96 14.18 -18.47 -12.11
C GLY A 96 14.67 -17.30 -12.96
N ALA A 97 14.20 -17.23 -14.21
CA ALA A 97 14.52 -16.13 -15.12
C ALA A 97 13.94 -14.77 -14.70
N THR A 98 12.91 -14.78 -13.87
CA THR A 98 12.10 -13.58 -13.53
C THR A 98 12.21 -13.13 -12.08
N GLY A 99 12.99 -13.83 -11.23
CA GLY A 99 13.06 -13.55 -9.79
C GLY A 99 11.77 -13.86 -9.03
N ARG A 100 10.83 -14.58 -9.64
CA ARG A 100 9.53 -14.94 -9.04
C ARG A 100 9.56 -16.36 -8.48
N ILE A 101 8.58 -16.67 -7.60
CA ILE A 101 8.42 -18.00 -7.05
C ILE A 101 8.19 -19.06 -8.14
N HIS A 102 7.48 -18.71 -9.19
CA HIS A 102 7.23 -19.60 -10.33
C HIS A 102 8.52 -19.80 -11.14
N GLY A 103 8.99 -21.02 -11.21
CA GLY A 103 10.27 -21.35 -11.87
C GLY A 103 11.50 -21.21 -10.97
N ALA A 104 11.36 -20.76 -9.74
CA ALA A 104 12.45 -20.72 -8.77
C ALA A 104 12.78 -22.14 -8.26
N SER A 105 14.06 -22.43 -8.09
CA SER A 105 14.51 -23.70 -7.49
C SER A 105 14.40 -23.70 -5.96
N HIS A 106 14.57 -22.53 -5.36
CA HIS A 106 14.46 -22.30 -3.92
C HIS A 106 14.25 -20.82 -3.62
N SER A 107 13.92 -20.53 -2.37
CA SER A 107 13.80 -19.15 -1.88
C SER A 107 14.70 -18.95 -0.67
N LEU A 108 15.30 -17.78 -0.58
CA LEU A 108 16.03 -17.31 0.58
C LEU A 108 15.17 -16.30 1.33
N VAL A 109 15.20 -16.37 2.65
CA VAL A 109 14.48 -15.42 3.51
C VAL A 109 15.50 -14.61 4.29
N ASP A 110 15.46 -13.30 4.09
CA ASP A 110 16.25 -12.32 4.82
C ASP A 110 15.40 -11.65 5.89
N TYR A 111 15.74 -11.86 7.16
CA TYR A 111 15.02 -11.32 8.30
C TYR A 111 15.52 -9.94 8.76
N ASN A 112 16.49 -9.32 8.09
CA ASN A 112 17.01 -8.01 8.51
C ASN A 112 15.95 -6.90 8.52
N ARG A 113 14.91 -7.03 7.72
CA ARG A 113 13.77 -6.11 7.70
C ARG A 113 12.68 -6.48 8.70
N ALA A 114 12.59 -7.73 9.14
CA ALA A 114 11.52 -8.21 10.02
C ALA A 114 11.44 -7.40 11.32
N GLY A 115 10.25 -6.90 11.62
CA GLY A 115 9.99 -6.11 12.82
C GLY A 115 10.35 -4.62 12.72
N ILE A 116 10.86 -4.15 11.59
CA ILE A 116 11.05 -2.70 11.37
C ILE A 116 9.67 -2.04 11.37
N PRO A 117 9.51 -0.89 12.06
CA PRO A 117 8.25 -0.15 12.02
C PRO A 117 7.83 0.19 10.59
N LEU A 118 6.60 -0.13 10.26
CA LEU A 118 5.97 0.12 8.98
C LEU A 118 4.75 1.00 9.20
N VAL A 119 4.61 2.05 8.39
CA VAL A 119 3.42 2.90 8.38
C VAL A 119 2.60 2.56 7.15
N GLU A 120 1.33 2.23 7.35
CA GLU A 120 0.36 2.08 6.27
C GLU A 120 -0.51 3.33 6.18
N ILE A 121 -0.58 3.90 4.99
CA ILE A 121 -1.41 5.06 4.66
C ILE A 121 -2.51 4.57 3.73
N VAL A 122 -3.75 4.65 4.17
CA VAL A 122 -4.90 4.17 3.42
C VAL A 122 -5.77 5.34 3.00
N THR A 123 -6.02 5.46 1.71
CA THR A 123 -6.96 6.47 1.19
C THR A 123 -8.39 5.96 1.28
N LYS A 124 -9.35 6.88 1.41
CA LYS A 124 -10.73 6.59 1.04
C LYS A 124 -10.81 6.42 -0.49
N PRO A 125 -11.89 5.84 -1.02
CA PRO A 125 -12.10 5.83 -2.46
C PRO A 125 -12.05 7.23 -3.05
N VAL A 126 -11.25 7.42 -4.09
CA VAL A 126 -11.15 8.67 -4.83
C VAL A 126 -12.14 8.63 -5.97
N VAL A 127 -13.19 9.41 -5.87
CA VAL A 127 -14.30 9.44 -6.82
C VAL A 127 -14.24 10.68 -7.71
N GLY A 128 -14.94 10.65 -8.84
CA GLY A 128 -15.04 11.80 -9.72
C GLY A 128 -13.78 12.11 -10.53
N THR A 129 -12.90 11.14 -10.70
CA THR A 129 -11.65 11.30 -11.47
C THR A 129 -11.90 11.36 -13.00
N GLY A 130 -13.09 11.00 -13.44
CA GLY A 130 -13.43 11.00 -14.87
C GLY A 130 -12.54 10.05 -15.67
N ALA A 131 -11.86 10.57 -16.68
CA ALA A 131 -10.92 9.81 -17.52
C ALA A 131 -9.48 9.79 -16.99
N ARG A 132 -9.21 10.36 -15.80
CA ARG A 132 -7.85 10.60 -15.27
C ARG A 132 -7.48 9.82 -14.01
N PRO A 133 -8.04 8.62 -13.73
CA PRO A 133 -7.70 7.92 -12.48
C PRO A 133 -6.21 7.55 -12.41
N ALA A 134 -5.58 7.22 -13.53
CA ALA A 134 -4.16 6.87 -13.58
C ALA A 134 -3.25 8.06 -13.26
N GLU A 135 -3.55 9.22 -13.81
CA GLU A 135 -2.84 10.47 -13.58
C GLU A 135 -2.99 10.93 -12.12
N VAL A 136 -4.20 10.81 -11.56
CA VAL A 136 -4.48 11.13 -10.16
C VAL A 136 -3.70 10.21 -9.22
N ALA A 137 -3.71 8.91 -9.46
CA ALA A 137 -2.97 7.95 -8.65
C ALA A 137 -1.45 8.22 -8.67
N LYS A 138 -0.89 8.47 -9.84
CA LYS A 138 0.53 8.81 -9.98
C LYS A 138 0.89 10.11 -9.26
N ALA A 139 0.08 11.16 -9.43
CA ALA A 139 0.28 12.43 -8.76
C ALA A 139 0.22 12.29 -7.24
N TYR A 140 -0.71 11.49 -6.73
CA TYR A 140 -0.82 11.19 -5.30
C TYR A 140 0.45 10.53 -4.75
N VAL A 141 0.92 9.46 -5.37
CA VAL A 141 2.12 8.75 -4.91
C VAL A 141 3.36 9.64 -5.01
N ALA A 142 3.47 10.45 -6.05
CA ALA A 142 4.57 11.40 -6.22
C ALA A 142 4.60 12.45 -5.11
N GLU A 143 3.47 13.08 -4.82
CA GLU A 143 3.35 14.08 -3.75
C GLU A 143 3.58 13.46 -2.38
N LEU A 144 2.99 12.31 -2.10
CA LEU A 144 3.20 11.58 -0.85
C LEU A 144 4.68 11.25 -0.65
N ARG A 145 5.36 10.78 -1.68
CA ARG A 145 6.80 10.52 -1.65
C ARG A 145 7.60 11.76 -1.24
N ASP A 146 7.26 12.92 -1.81
CA ASP A 146 7.96 14.16 -1.53
C ASP A 146 7.67 14.65 -0.09
N VAL A 147 6.43 14.51 0.39
CA VAL A 147 6.06 14.80 1.79
C VAL A 147 6.85 13.91 2.75
N LEU A 148 6.88 12.60 2.54
CA LEU A 148 7.60 11.67 3.41
C LEU A 148 9.10 11.92 3.43
N ARG A 149 9.68 12.25 2.28
CA ARG A 149 11.10 12.65 2.17
C ARG A 149 11.36 13.94 2.92
N GLY A 150 10.51 14.95 2.75
CA GLY A 150 10.62 16.23 3.43
C GLY A 150 10.52 16.13 4.96
N LEU A 151 9.72 15.20 5.47
CA LEU A 151 9.61 14.89 6.89
C LEU A 151 10.83 14.12 7.45
N GLY A 152 11.67 13.56 6.58
CA GLY A 152 12.82 12.74 6.98
C GLY A 152 12.45 11.40 7.61
N VAL A 153 11.25 10.87 7.33
CA VAL A 153 10.75 9.61 7.92
C VAL A 153 11.05 8.38 7.08
N SER A 154 11.39 8.56 5.80
CA SER A 154 11.72 7.48 4.86
C SER A 154 12.61 8.01 3.74
N ASP A 155 13.45 7.14 3.16
CA ASP A 155 14.18 7.42 1.92
C ASP A 155 13.32 7.27 0.67
N VAL A 156 12.12 6.73 0.82
CA VAL A 156 11.05 6.57 -0.19
C VAL A 156 11.49 5.92 -1.51
N LYS A 157 12.45 5.02 -1.45
CA LYS A 157 12.96 4.28 -2.60
C LYS A 157 12.04 3.11 -2.93
N MET A 158 11.18 3.30 -3.91
CA MET A 158 10.19 2.30 -4.32
C MET A 158 10.87 1.02 -4.84
N GLU A 159 11.94 1.16 -5.59
CA GLU A 159 12.73 0.05 -6.15
C GLU A 159 13.42 -0.82 -5.07
N GLN A 160 13.62 -0.27 -3.88
CA GLN A 160 14.20 -0.96 -2.74
C GLN A 160 13.14 -1.46 -1.73
N GLY A 161 11.87 -1.15 -1.98
CA GLY A 161 10.76 -1.53 -1.12
C GLY A 161 10.58 -0.64 0.11
N SER A 162 11.21 0.54 0.16
CA SER A 162 11.01 1.53 1.24
C SER A 162 9.66 2.24 1.16
N LEU A 163 9.07 2.31 -0.02
CA LEU A 163 7.70 2.73 -0.27
C LEU A 163 7.07 1.72 -1.22
N ARG A 164 5.94 1.15 -0.82
CA ARG A 164 5.16 0.18 -1.60
C ARG A 164 3.77 0.71 -1.79
N CYS A 165 3.16 0.42 -2.92
CA CYS A 165 1.83 0.88 -3.26
C CYS A 165 0.98 -0.29 -3.74
N ASP A 166 -0.16 -0.48 -3.12
CA ASP A 166 -1.23 -1.35 -3.59
C ASP A 166 -2.34 -0.49 -4.18
N VAL A 167 -2.85 -0.87 -5.34
CA VAL A 167 -3.84 -0.10 -6.07
C VAL A 167 -5.15 -0.86 -6.13
N ASN A 168 -6.22 -0.24 -5.65
CA ASN A 168 -7.58 -0.76 -5.75
C ASN A 168 -8.35 0.04 -6.81
N VAL A 169 -8.94 -0.65 -7.77
CA VAL A 169 -9.71 -0.04 -8.86
C VAL A 169 -11.09 -0.66 -8.95
N SER A 170 -12.10 0.18 -9.07
CA SER A 170 -13.45 -0.22 -9.46
C SER A 170 -14.03 0.77 -10.48
N LEU A 171 -14.94 0.33 -11.31
CA LEU A 171 -15.63 1.16 -12.29
C LEU A 171 -17.14 1.20 -12.03
N ASN A 172 -17.73 2.38 -12.24
CA ASN A 172 -19.16 2.58 -12.27
C ASN A 172 -19.49 3.68 -13.28
N ARG A 173 -20.72 3.69 -13.78
CA ARG A 173 -21.23 4.84 -14.52
C ARG A 173 -21.58 5.98 -13.56
N PRO A 174 -21.48 7.24 -14.00
CA PRO A 174 -21.90 8.36 -13.17
C PRO A 174 -23.32 8.17 -12.63
N GLY A 175 -23.47 8.31 -11.30
CA GLY A 175 -24.77 8.14 -10.61
C GLY A 175 -25.18 6.71 -10.27
N GLU A 176 -24.43 5.70 -10.72
CA GLU A 176 -24.65 4.31 -10.31
C GLU A 176 -23.82 3.94 -9.07
N GLU A 177 -24.19 2.84 -8.43
CA GLU A 177 -23.39 2.26 -7.34
C GLU A 177 -21.99 1.89 -7.80
N TRP A 178 -21.04 1.91 -6.87
CA TRP A 178 -19.66 1.52 -7.16
C TRP A 178 -19.58 0.06 -7.58
N GLY A 179 -18.76 -0.20 -8.59
CA GLY A 179 -18.50 -1.55 -9.05
C GLY A 179 -17.65 -2.36 -8.06
N THR A 180 -17.46 -3.61 -8.38
CA THR A 180 -16.57 -4.51 -7.64
C THR A 180 -15.12 -4.08 -7.85
N ARG A 181 -14.37 -3.93 -6.77
CA ARG A 181 -12.95 -3.57 -6.81
C ARG A 181 -12.06 -4.79 -7.03
N SER A 182 -10.97 -4.60 -7.71
CA SER A 182 -9.81 -5.49 -7.71
C SER A 182 -8.59 -4.76 -7.15
N GLU A 183 -7.72 -5.51 -6.51
CA GLU A 183 -6.46 -5.02 -5.97
C GLU A 183 -5.31 -5.41 -6.89
N THR A 184 -4.39 -4.47 -7.15
CA THR A 184 -3.15 -4.74 -7.89
C THR A 184 -1.96 -4.49 -6.97
N LYS A 185 -1.15 -5.53 -6.78
CA LYS A 185 0.08 -5.51 -5.99
C LYS A 185 1.33 -5.47 -6.87
N ASN A 186 2.47 -5.32 -6.22
CA ASN A 186 3.79 -5.31 -6.87
C ASN A 186 4.02 -4.11 -7.79
N VAL A 187 3.60 -2.94 -7.33
CA VAL A 187 3.79 -1.67 -8.06
C VAL A 187 4.99 -0.94 -7.47
N ASN A 188 6.11 -0.91 -8.20
CA ASN A 188 7.43 -0.52 -7.69
C ASN A 188 7.95 0.83 -8.21
N SER A 189 7.16 1.56 -8.98
CA SER A 189 7.53 2.87 -9.52
C SER A 189 6.31 3.73 -9.78
N LEU A 190 6.49 5.05 -9.92
CA LEU A 190 5.43 5.97 -10.31
C LEU A 190 4.83 5.63 -11.68
N ARG A 191 5.69 5.22 -12.62
CA ARG A 191 5.26 4.78 -13.94
C ARG A 191 4.40 3.52 -13.86
N SER A 192 4.78 2.58 -13.00
CA SER A 192 4.04 1.35 -12.80
C SER A 192 2.69 1.59 -12.12
N VAL A 193 2.58 2.57 -11.22
CA VAL A 193 1.29 3.00 -10.64
C VAL A 193 0.35 3.47 -11.74
N GLU A 194 0.80 4.36 -12.61
CA GLU A 194 0.00 4.88 -13.72
C GLU A 194 -0.44 3.76 -14.68
N ARG A 195 0.49 2.90 -15.07
CA ARG A 195 0.21 1.77 -15.98
C ARG A 195 -0.74 0.76 -15.36
N ALA A 196 -0.55 0.41 -14.10
CA ALA A 196 -1.41 -0.55 -13.40
C ALA A 196 -2.86 -0.06 -13.31
N VAL A 197 -3.07 1.21 -12.96
CA VAL A 197 -4.42 1.78 -12.93
C VAL A 197 -5.04 1.78 -14.33
N ARG A 198 -4.30 2.22 -15.34
CA ARG A 198 -4.81 2.30 -16.72
C ARG A 198 -5.18 0.92 -17.26
N SER A 199 -4.29 -0.05 -17.10
CA SER A 199 -4.53 -1.43 -17.53
C SER A 199 -5.74 -2.05 -16.83
N GLU A 200 -5.89 -1.82 -15.54
CA GLU A 200 -7.01 -2.37 -14.78
C GLU A 200 -8.34 -1.70 -15.13
N VAL A 201 -8.35 -0.40 -15.36
CA VAL A 201 -9.53 0.31 -15.88
C VAL A 201 -9.98 -0.25 -17.24
N GLU A 202 -9.04 -0.44 -18.15
CA GLU A 202 -9.32 -1.02 -19.47
C GLU A 202 -9.87 -2.44 -19.38
N ARG A 203 -9.24 -3.29 -18.56
CA ARG A 203 -9.67 -4.67 -18.31
C ARG A 203 -11.09 -4.74 -17.77
N GLN A 204 -11.39 -3.98 -16.71
CA GLN A 204 -12.73 -3.95 -16.11
C GLN A 204 -13.77 -3.39 -17.09
N ALA A 205 -13.43 -2.34 -17.83
CA ALA A 205 -14.33 -1.77 -18.84
C ALA A 205 -14.67 -2.79 -19.93
N GLU A 206 -13.71 -3.59 -20.37
CA GLU A 206 -13.94 -4.63 -21.36
C GLU A 206 -14.86 -5.74 -20.85
N LEU A 207 -14.62 -6.23 -19.61
CA LEU A 207 -15.51 -7.22 -18.97
C LEU A 207 -16.94 -6.70 -18.86
N LEU A 208 -17.12 -5.48 -18.39
CA LEU A 208 -18.45 -4.89 -18.23
C LEU A 208 -19.17 -4.66 -19.57
N ARG A 209 -18.44 -4.30 -20.65
CA ARG A 209 -19.01 -4.17 -21.99
C ARG A 209 -19.49 -5.50 -22.56
N ARG A 210 -18.85 -6.60 -22.20
CA ARG A 210 -19.28 -7.96 -22.57
C ARG A 210 -20.43 -8.49 -21.70
N GLY A 211 -20.88 -7.73 -20.70
CA GLY A 211 -21.88 -8.17 -19.73
C GLY A 211 -21.36 -9.14 -18.67
N GLU A 212 -20.04 -9.25 -18.56
CA GLU A 212 -19.39 -10.06 -17.54
C GLU A 212 -19.25 -9.27 -16.23
N ARG A 213 -19.03 -9.99 -15.12
CA ARG A 213 -18.83 -9.37 -13.82
C ARG A 213 -17.35 -9.27 -13.49
N VAL A 214 -16.96 -8.15 -12.86
CA VAL A 214 -15.65 -8.03 -12.22
C VAL A 214 -15.64 -8.86 -10.94
N VAL A 215 -14.64 -9.70 -10.78
CA VAL A 215 -14.43 -10.52 -9.57
C VAL A 215 -13.51 -9.77 -8.62
N GLN A 216 -13.84 -9.78 -7.33
CA GLN A 216 -12.94 -9.25 -6.30
C GLN A 216 -11.75 -10.18 -6.15
N GLU A 217 -10.60 -9.76 -6.60
CA GLU A 217 -9.37 -10.55 -6.59
C GLU A 217 -8.15 -9.65 -6.37
N THR A 218 -7.05 -10.27 -5.98
CA THR A 218 -5.73 -9.65 -5.93
C THR A 218 -4.95 -10.05 -7.17
N ARG A 219 -4.48 -9.08 -7.92
CA ARG A 219 -3.67 -9.24 -9.14
C ARG A 219 -2.26 -8.73 -8.91
N HIS A 220 -1.33 -9.19 -9.73
CA HIS A 220 0.05 -8.73 -9.71
C HIS A 220 0.36 -7.98 -11.00
N PHE A 221 0.90 -6.78 -10.88
CA PHE A 221 1.37 -6.02 -12.02
C PHE A 221 2.69 -6.59 -12.54
N HIS A 222 2.80 -6.72 -13.85
CA HIS A 222 4.00 -7.16 -14.55
C HIS A 222 4.58 -6.00 -15.36
N GLU A 223 5.75 -5.50 -14.96
CA GLU A 223 6.35 -4.33 -15.61
C GLU A 223 6.63 -4.52 -17.10
N ASP A 224 6.96 -5.75 -17.51
CA ASP A 224 7.28 -6.08 -18.89
C ASP A 224 6.06 -6.20 -19.80
N THR A 225 4.94 -6.66 -19.27
CA THR A 225 3.74 -6.96 -20.08
C THR A 225 2.55 -6.04 -19.77
N GLY A 226 2.53 -5.37 -18.63
CA GLY A 226 1.43 -4.49 -18.21
C GLY A 226 0.33 -5.22 -17.49
#